data_695d4fbdfe6a7dc41e6c267cbe533fa5
#
_entry.id   695d4fbdfe6a7dc41e6c267cbe533fa5
#
_cell.length_a   1.000
_cell.length_b   1.000
_cell.length_c   1.000
_cell.angle_alpha   90.00
_cell.angle_beta   90.00
_cell.angle_gamma   90.00
#
_symmetry.space_group_name_H-M   'P 1'
#
loop_
_entity.id
_entity.type
_entity.pdbx_description
1 polymer ?
#
loop_
_entity_poly.entity_id
_entity_poly.type
_entity_poly.pdbx_seq_one_letter_code
_entity_poly.pdbx_strand_id
1 'polypeptide(L)'
;MEVAAPERERSTPLDGVAKTASSHGYRLRVAFGHPATIIGIILLAVFGYLIVAPVISMLLSGVQVGFGDEAKTGQSAGSFTNHYLQRVFTSPVASIIFYTPLLNTITIAVVSVLLALMVGIPTAWLLARTDLPARRWFATALIVPYMLPAWTFALAWQTIFKNRTVAGQLGWFEALGWAPPNWLAYGRVPIVIIFALHLVPFVILLVSNAMKNLPGELDDAARMLGAGTSTRWWRVTFPLLRPAILSAATLMFAKAIGEFGVAYVLGLPVDFQVLATTLYQSISTQQTGIAGVLAAVMVVLGALSLWVDMRFLREARRFATVSGRAGAARTARLKRWRAPALLAVCTLFALSVVAPLGTLLLSTVMRVPGKFSLDNFTLDYWVGHQLPTAGFTDGVLVSGATWGAAWNTLWMVGVAALITGALGLLVGYVVVRSPVPLLGSALRAVTFAPYLVPGLAFAVAYLSLFAVPRGPIPALYGTAAILILIMVADEMPFASRAGVSAMMQLGSEAEEAAQSLGAGWLRRMRTILVPIQRSALASATLLPFVSGVQGLSLVIILATPGTQLMTTLSMNLIDFGYTHAANAVVVLICAMALGGAWAAQRLFRSNLADGIGG
;
A
#
# COMPACT_ATOMS: atom_id res chain seq x y z
N MET A 1 42.47 47.79 -55.52
CA MET A 1 41.50 48.20 -54.48
C MET A 1 41.41 47.06 -53.48
N GLU A 2 42.31 47.14 -52.48
CA GLU A 2 42.43 46.14 -51.43
C GLU A 2 41.42 46.49 -50.31
N VAL A 3 40.53 45.54 -49.99
CA VAL A 3 39.58 45.71 -48.89
C VAL A 3 40.22 45.07 -47.67
N ALA A 4 40.55 45.91 -46.69
CA ALA A 4 41.11 45.52 -45.37
C ALA A 4 40.10 44.68 -44.59
N ALA A 5 40.58 43.56 -44.03
CA ALA A 5 39.84 42.70 -43.10
C ALA A 5 39.81 43.33 -41.70
N PRO A 6 38.71 43.23 -40.93
CA PRO A 6 38.66 43.75 -39.59
C PRO A 6 39.49 42.90 -38.61
N GLU A 7 40.28 43.60 -37.75
CA GLU A 7 41.07 43.03 -36.66
C GLU A 7 40.18 42.23 -35.68
N ARG A 8 40.53 40.99 -35.45
CA ARG A 8 39.98 40.16 -34.35
C ARG A 8 40.57 40.66 -33.03
N GLU A 9 39.77 41.34 -32.23
CA GLU A 9 40.08 41.57 -30.78
C GLU A 9 40.40 40.22 -30.12
N ARG A 10 41.61 40.08 -29.61
CA ARG A 10 42.04 38.98 -28.75
C ARG A 10 41.39 39.14 -27.39
N SER A 11 40.28 38.48 -27.13
CA SER A 11 39.74 38.37 -25.77
C SER A 11 40.75 37.64 -24.88
N THR A 12 41.13 38.24 -23.77
CA THR A 12 42.03 37.64 -22.76
C THR A 12 41.35 36.48 -22.05
N PRO A 13 42.05 35.40 -21.68
CA PRO A 13 41.46 34.24 -21.02
C PRO A 13 40.71 34.53 -19.71
N LEU A 14 41.03 35.66 -19.07
CA LEU A 14 40.39 36.11 -17.82
C LEU A 14 38.97 36.66 -18.02
N ASP A 15 38.64 37.24 -19.17
CA ASP A 15 37.30 37.75 -19.47
C ASP A 15 36.28 36.61 -19.67
N GLY A 16 36.72 35.46 -20.15
CA GLY A 16 35.90 34.22 -20.28
C GLY A 16 35.54 33.65 -18.92
N VAL A 17 36.46 33.62 -17.96
CA VAL A 17 36.25 33.11 -16.59
C VAL A 17 35.32 34.01 -15.78
N ALA A 18 35.50 35.35 -15.87
CA ALA A 18 34.64 36.32 -15.18
C ALA A 18 33.20 36.30 -15.72
N LYS A 19 32.99 36.18 -17.03
CA LYS A 19 31.66 36.04 -17.64
C LYS A 19 30.97 34.72 -17.29
N THR A 20 31.71 33.61 -17.18
CA THR A 20 31.16 32.32 -16.73
C THR A 20 30.81 32.32 -15.23
N ALA A 21 31.64 32.92 -14.37
CA ALA A 21 31.35 33.04 -12.94
C ALA A 21 30.13 33.94 -12.66
N SER A 22 29.99 35.07 -13.36
CA SER A 22 28.82 35.94 -13.24
C SER A 22 27.54 35.28 -13.76
N SER A 23 27.63 34.45 -14.81
CA SER A 23 26.50 33.69 -15.34
C SER A 23 26.05 32.59 -14.38
N HIS A 24 26.96 31.95 -13.66
CA HIS A 24 26.62 30.93 -12.65
C HIS A 24 25.94 31.57 -11.44
N GLY A 25 26.43 32.67 -10.92
CA GLY A 25 25.80 33.40 -9.80
C GLY A 25 24.41 33.93 -10.14
N TYR A 26 24.21 34.43 -11.36
CA TYR A 26 22.90 34.86 -11.85
C TYR A 26 21.93 33.66 -11.99
N ARG A 27 22.38 32.58 -12.61
CA ARG A 27 21.57 31.34 -12.75
C ARG A 27 21.16 30.78 -11.40
N LEU A 28 22.04 30.77 -10.41
CA LEU A 28 21.72 30.34 -9.05
C LEU A 28 20.68 31.25 -8.39
N ARG A 29 20.84 32.60 -8.48
CA ARG A 29 19.84 33.53 -7.95
C ARG A 29 18.45 33.34 -8.58
N VAL A 30 18.37 33.20 -9.89
CA VAL A 30 17.11 32.93 -10.60
C VAL A 30 16.53 31.60 -10.21
N ALA A 31 17.36 30.54 -10.09
CA ALA A 31 16.93 29.21 -9.70
C ALA A 31 16.39 29.19 -8.26
N PHE A 32 17.08 29.82 -7.31
CA PHE A 32 16.64 29.86 -5.90
C PHE A 32 15.51 30.87 -5.64
N GLY A 33 15.33 31.89 -6.49
CA GLY A 33 14.18 32.80 -6.43
C GLY A 33 12.89 32.23 -7.03
N HIS A 34 12.95 31.10 -7.73
CA HIS A 34 11.79 30.50 -8.35
C HIS A 34 10.86 29.85 -7.31
N PRO A 35 9.52 30.11 -7.32
CA PRO A 35 8.58 29.56 -6.32
C PRO A 35 8.65 28.04 -6.16
N ALA A 36 8.80 27.29 -7.25
CA ALA A 36 8.93 25.83 -7.18
C ALA A 36 10.18 25.38 -6.43
N THR A 37 11.28 26.14 -6.48
CA THR A 37 12.50 25.81 -5.74
C THR A 37 12.33 26.03 -4.24
N ILE A 38 11.75 27.18 -3.85
CA ILE A 38 11.49 27.50 -2.43
C ILE A 38 10.55 26.46 -1.82
N ILE A 39 9.43 26.19 -2.49
CA ILE A 39 8.45 25.16 -2.05
C ILE A 39 9.13 23.81 -1.98
N GLY A 40 9.96 23.46 -2.95
CA GLY A 40 10.67 22.19 -2.99
C GLY A 40 11.66 22.00 -1.84
N ILE A 41 12.37 23.04 -1.42
CA ILE A 41 13.25 23.01 -0.26
C ILE A 41 12.44 22.80 1.03
N ILE A 42 11.33 23.53 1.18
CA ILE A 42 10.42 23.36 2.33
C ILE A 42 9.86 21.93 2.37
N LEU A 43 9.34 21.43 1.25
CA LEU A 43 8.80 20.06 1.17
C LEU A 43 9.88 19.01 1.44
N LEU A 44 11.11 19.22 0.93
CA LEU A 44 12.22 18.30 1.18
C LEU A 44 12.60 18.26 2.67
N ALA A 45 12.59 19.40 3.35
CA ALA A 45 12.83 19.49 4.79
C ALA A 45 11.70 18.82 5.57
N VAL A 46 10.42 19.08 5.23
CA VAL A 46 9.25 18.47 5.86
C VAL A 46 9.26 16.95 5.68
N PHE A 47 9.42 16.45 4.46
CA PHE A 47 9.44 15.00 4.22
C PHE A 47 10.74 14.34 4.72
N GLY A 48 11.86 15.04 4.71
CA GLY A 48 13.08 14.59 5.38
C GLY A 48 12.84 14.33 6.87
N TYR A 49 12.12 15.24 7.53
CA TYR A 49 11.76 15.08 8.93
C TYR A 49 10.67 14.02 9.16
N LEU A 50 9.63 13.96 8.31
CA LEU A 50 8.50 13.01 8.50
C LEU A 50 8.80 11.59 8.03
N ILE A 51 9.75 11.39 7.12
CA ILE A 51 10.02 10.08 6.52
C ILE A 51 11.41 9.59 6.91
N VAL A 52 12.45 10.41 6.68
CA VAL A 52 13.83 9.96 6.85
C VAL A 52 14.23 9.94 8.33
N ALA A 53 13.88 10.97 9.10
CA ALA A 53 14.27 11.05 10.51
C ALA A 53 13.67 9.92 11.37
N PRO A 54 12.38 9.50 11.24
CA PRO A 54 11.85 8.35 11.97
C PRO A 54 12.61 7.05 11.63
N VAL A 55 12.89 6.81 10.34
CA VAL A 55 13.63 5.62 9.91
C VAL A 55 15.04 5.60 10.51
N ILE A 56 15.74 6.73 10.51
CA ILE A 56 17.06 6.84 11.15
C ILE A 56 16.94 6.59 12.66
N SER A 57 15.96 7.19 13.34
CA SER A 57 15.72 6.98 14.77
C SER A 57 15.49 5.51 15.09
N MET A 58 14.69 4.81 14.29
CA MET A 58 14.45 3.37 14.42
C MET A 58 15.74 2.54 14.21
N LEU A 59 16.55 2.87 13.18
CA LEU A 59 17.83 2.19 12.96
C LEU A 59 18.77 2.40 14.12
N LEU A 60 18.82 3.60 14.69
CA LEU A 60 19.61 3.92 15.87
C LEU A 60 19.12 3.15 17.10
N SER A 61 17.83 2.95 17.30
CA SER A 61 17.31 2.18 18.43
C SER A 61 17.76 0.71 18.41
N GLY A 62 18.08 0.16 17.25
CA GLY A 62 18.66 -1.19 17.10
C GLY A 62 20.13 -1.31 17.51
N VAL A 63 20.83 -0.19 17.67
CA VAL A 63 22.27 -0.16 18.01
C VAL A 63 22.61 0.74 19.19
N GLN A 64 21.61 1.34 19.83
CA GLN A 64 21.75 2.17 21.04
C GLN A 64 20.97 1.54 22.20
N VAL A 65 21.54 1.62 23.40
CA VAL A 65 20.88 1.13 24.62
C VAL A 65 19.59 1.93 24.88
N GLY A 66 18.45 1.21 24.89
CA GLY A 66 17.17 1.79 25.24
C GLY A 66 17.04 2.09 26.73
N PHE A 67 16.15 3.02 27.10
CA PHE A 67 15.80 3.25 28.49
C PHE A 67 15.22 1.97 29.11
N GLY A 68 15.74 1.57 30.26
CA GLY A 68 15.35 0.35 30.97
C GLY A 68 16.14 -0.92 30.58
N ASP A 69 17.03 -0.84 29.57
CA ASP A 69 17.91 -1.94 29.16
C ASP A 69 19.35 -1.81 29.71
N GLU A 70 19.62 -0.77 30.53
CA GLU A 70 20.93 -0.51 31.11
C GLU A 70 21.44 -1.71 31.92
N ALA A 71 20.56 -2.32 32.72
CA ALA A 71 20.91 -3.50 33.52
C ALA A 71 21.22 -4.74 32.67
N LYS A 72 20.61 -4.86 31.47
CA LYS A 72 20.85 -5.99 30.56
C LYS A 72 22.15 -5.84 29.75
N THR A 73 22.50 -4.58 29.45
CA THR A 73 23.64 -4.25 28.59
C THR A 73 24.90 -3.89 29.39
N GLY A 74 24.74 -3.50 30.65
CA GLY A 74 25.83 -2.96 31.47
C GLY A 74 26.31 -1.56 31.01
N GLN A 75 25.53 -0.85 30.19
CA GLN A 75 25.89 0.42 29.58
C GLN A 75 24.77 1.45 29.82
N SER A 76 25.11 2.74 29.82
CA SER A 76 24.14 3.81 29.98
C SER A 76 23.22 3.95 28.77
N ALA A 77 21.98 4.39 28.99
CA ALA A 77 21.03 4.66 27.91
C ALA A 77 21.61 5.63 26.86
N GLY A 78 21.37 5.34 25.58
CA GLY A 78 21.90 6.10 24.46
C GLY A 78 23.31 5.73 24.01
N SER A 79 24.08 4.93 24.77
CA SER A 79 25.38 4.41 24.31
C SER A 79 25.22 3.38 23.20
N PHE A 80 26.22 3.27 22.32
CA PHE A 80 26.20 2.26 21.25
C PHE A 80 26.46 0.85 21.82
N THR A 81 25.67 -0.12 21.35
CA THR A 81 25.77 -1.51 21.79
C THR A 81 25.54 -2.49 20.63
N ASN A 82 26.19 -3.64 20.69
CA ASN A 82 25.92 -4.76 19.78
C ASN A 82 24.96 -5.79 20.40
N HIS A 83 24.47 -5.55 21.62
CA HIS A 83 23.66 -6.50 22.37
C HIS A 83 22.44 -6.98 21.57
N TYR A 84 21.68 -6.05 20.97
CA TYR A 84 20.46 -6.38 20.22
C TYR A 84 20.78 -7.14 18.93
N LEU A 85 21.87 -6.78 18.22
CA LEU A 85 22.30 -7.51 17.04
C LEU A 85 22.72 -8.94 17.39
N GLN A 86 23.49 -9.11 18.47
CA GLN A 86 23.85 -10.44 18.95
C GLN A 86 22.62 -11.25 19.40
N ARG A 87 21.66 -10.59 20.08
CA ARG A 87 20.42 -11.22 20.51
C ARG A 87 19.60 -11.75 19.35
N VAL A 88 19.48 -10.97 18.26
CA VAL A 88 18.67 -11.32 17.07
C VAL A 88 19.39 -12.34 16.19
N PHE A 89 20.71 -12.24 15.99
CA PHE A 89 21.40 -13.04 14.97
C PHE A 89 22.21 -14.22 15.51
N THR A 90 22.76 -14.15 16.73
CA THR A 90 23.71 -15.15 17.22
C THR A 90 23.31 -15.83 18.52
N SER A 91 22.27 -15.34 19.22
CA SER A 91 21.84 -15.94 20.48
C SER A 91 21.14 -17.29 20.28
N PRO A 92 21.03 -18.13 21.34
CA PRO A 92 20.27 -19.38 21.29
C PRO A 92 18.80 -19.20 20.86
N VAL A 93 18.22 -18.02 21.12
CA VAL A 93 16.82 -17.69 20.73
C VAL A 93 16.70 -17.07 19.34
N ALA A 94 17.81 -16.85 18.62
CA ALA A 94 17.81 -16.25 17.27
C ALA A 94 16.95 -17.04 16.27
N SER A 95 16.90 -18.37 16.41
CA SER A 95 16.05 -19.22 15.58
C SER A 95 14.55 -18.86 15.71
N ILE A 96 14.09 -18.56 16.93
CA ILE A 96 12.69 -18.25 17.23
C ILE A 96 12.37 -16.79 16.88
N ILE A 97 13.27 -15.87 17.21
CA ILE A 97 13.02 -14.43 17.05
C ILE A 97 13.23 -13.99 15.59
N PHE A 98 14.13 -14.63 14.86
CA PHE A 98 14.54 -14.14 13.54
C PHE A 98 14.51 -15.18 12.42
N TYR A 99 15.24 -16.29 12.52
CA TYR A 99 15.43 -17.18 11.37
C TYR A 99 14.15 -17.88 10.95
N THR A 100 13.38 -18.44 11.89
CA THR A 100 12.09 -19.09 11.57
C THR A 100 11.05 -18.07 11.07
N PRO A 101 10.83 -16.90 11.72
CA PRO A 101 9.98 -15.86 11.18
C PRO A 101 10.41 -15.34 9.80
N LEU A 102 11.71 -15.19 9.55
CA LEU A 102 12.23 -14.78 8.25
C LEU A 102 11.89 -15.80 7.16
N LEU A 103 12.19 -17.07 7.39
CA LEU A 103 11.88 -18.15 6.45
C LEU A 103 10.36 -18.27 6.20
N ASN A 104 9.56 -18.14 7.23
CA ASN A 104 8.10 -18.12 7.11
C ASN A 104 7.63 -16.94 6.25
N THR A 105 8.15 -15.72 6.51
CA THR A 105 7.81 -14.52 5.75
C THR A 105 8.15 -14.69 4.27
N ILE A 106 9.37 -15.13 3.95
CA ILE A 106 9.81 -15.33 2.57
C ILE A 106 8.99 -16.44 1.90
N THR A 107 8.75 -17.55 2.58
CA THR A 107 7.98 -18.68 2.03
C THR A 107 6.55 -18.26 1.72
N ILE A 108 5.87 -17.58 2.67
CA ILE A 108 4.51 -17.07 2.46
C ILE A 108 4.50 -16.10 1.28
N ALA A 109 5.39 -15.11 1.27
CA ALA A 109 5.43 -14.10 0.22
C ALA A 109 5.65 -14.74 -1.17
N VAL A 110 6.64 -15.63 -1.31
CA VAL A 110 6.94 -16.30 -2.59
C VAL A 110 5.78 -17.17 -3.05
N VAL A 111 5.27 -18.05 -2.18
CA VAL A 111 4.22 -19.01 -2.58
C VAL A 111 2.91 -18.28 -2.89
N SER A 112 2.54 -17.27 -2.11
CA SER A 112 1.33 -16.47 -2.37
C SER A 112 1.43 -15.70 -3.69
N VAL A 113 2.59 -15.12 -4.00
CA VAL A 113 2.83 -14.43 -5.28
C VAL A 113 2.74 -15.40 -6.45
N LEU A 114 3.36 -16.58 -6.35
CA LEU A 114 3.29 -17.61 -7.40
C LEU A 114 1.84 -18.06 -7.65
N LEU A 115 1.07 -18.32 -6.58
CA LEU A 115 -0.34 -18.68 -6.70
C LEU A 115 -1.18 -17.53 -7.28
N ALA A 116 -0.93 -16.28 -6.85
CA ALA A 116 -1.61 -15.11 -7.40
C ALA A 116 -1.33 -14.93 -8.90
N LEU A 117 -0.09 -15.14 -9.34
CA LEU A 117 0.27 -15.12 -10.76
C LEU A 117 -0.38 -16.27 -11.54
N MET A 118 -0.39 -17.48 -10.97
CA MET A 118 -0.97 -18.66 -11.59
C MET A 118 -2.48 -18.48 -11.87
N VAL A 119 -3.20 -17.83 -10.96
CA VAL A 119 -4.63 -17.53 -11.11
C VAL A 119 -4.87 -16.23 -11.86
N GLY A 120 -4.10 -15.20 -11.57
CA GLY A 120 -4.31 -13.84 -12.06
C GLY A 120 -3.96 -13.65 -13.53
N ILE A 121 -2.89 -14.28 -14.05
CA ILE A 121 -2.49 -14.13 -15.47
C ILE A 121 -3.55 -14.71 -16.41
N PRO A 122 -4.05 -15.96 -16.24
CA PRO A 122 -5.14 -16.47 -17.04
C PRO A 122 -6.41 -15.61 -16.95
N THR A 123 -6.76 -15.16 -15.73
CA THR A 123 -7.93 -14.29 -15.51
C THR A 123 -7.75 -12.96 -16.23
N ALA A 124 -6.58 -12.33 -16.14
CA ALA A 124 -6.28 -11.10 -16.87
C ALA A 124 -6.42 -11.27 -18.39
N TRP A 125 -5.97 -12.40 -18.93
CA TRP A 125 -6.14 -12.72 -20.35
C TRP A 125 -7.60 -12.90 -20.72
N LEU A 126 -8.39 -13.64 -19.92
CA LEU A 126 -9.82 -13.83 -20.14
C LEU A 126 -10.57 -12.49 -20.19
N LEU A 127 -10.24 -11.57 -19.29
CA LEU A 127 -10.90 -10.27 -19.20
C LEU A 127 -10.44 -9.28 -20.28
N ALA A 128 -9.15 -9.29 -20.67
CA ALA A 128 -8.58 -8.30 -21.58
C ALA A 128 -8.67 -8.71 -23.05
N ARG A 129 -8.57 -10.00 -23.37
CA ARG A 129 -8.33 -10.50 -24.74
C ARG A 129 -9.37 -11.50 -25.24
N THR A 130 -10.48 -11.76 -24.51
CA THR A 130 -11.49 -12.73 -24.93
C THR A 130 -12.90 -12.15 -25.00
N ASP A 131 -13.81 -12.93 -25.58
CA ASP A 131 -15.25 -12.65 -25.65
C ASP A 131 -16.03 -13.19 -24.42
N LEU A 132 -15.38 -13.20 -23.24
CA LEU A 132 -16.01 -13.67 -22.01
C LEU A 132 -17.28 -12.84 -21.70
N PRO A 133 -18.42 -13.47 -21.37
CA PRO A 133 -19.63 -12.77 -20.92
C PRO A 133 -19.35 -11.90 -19.69
N ALA A 134 -19.97 -10.73 -19.64
CA ALA A 134 -19.86 -9.80 -18.50
C ALA A 134 -18.41 -9.40 -18.11
N ARG A 135 -17.43 -9.51 -19.03
CA ARG A 135 -16.01 -9.24 -18.76
C ARG A 135 -15.76 -7.87 -18.11
N ARG A 136 -16.51 -6.83 -18.50
CA ARG A 136 -16.38 -5.48 -17.94
C ARG A 136 -16.81 -5.44 -16.48
N TRP A 137 -17.90 -6.15 -16.14
CA TRP A 137 -18.38 -6.28 -14.79
C TRP A 137 -17.39 -7.05 -13.91
N PHE A 138 -16.90 -8.22 -14.37
CA PHE A 138 -15.88 -8.99 -13.65
C PHE A 138 -14.57 -8.23 -13.46
N ALA A 139 -14.15 -7.43 -14.46
CA ALA A 139 -12.97 -6.60 -14.35
C ALA A 139 -13.07 -5.57 -13.20
N THR A 140 -14.28 -5.05 -12.92
CA THR A 140 -14.53 -4.15 -11.80
C THR A 140 -14.74 -4.94 -10.50
N ALA A 141 -15.54 -5.99 -10.53
CA ALA A 141 -15.90 -6.77 -9.34
C ALA A 141 -14.70 -7.50 -8.71
N LEU A 142 -13.76 -7.98 -9.52
CA LEU A 142 -12.54 -8.64 -9.03
C LEU A 142 -11.49 -7.64 -8.48
N ILE A 143 -11.73 -6.33 -8.53
CA ILE A 143 -10.89 -5.34 -7.82
C ILE A 143 -11.34 -5.19 -6.36
N VAL A 144 -12.59 -5.53 -6.03
CA VAL A 144 -13.16 -5.40 -4.68
C VAL A 144 -12.26 -6.00 -3.59
N PRO A 145 -11.69 -7.21 -3.74
CA PRO A 145 -10.82 -7.77 -2.71
C PRO A 145 -9.62 -6.89 -2.35
N TYR A 146 -9.09 -6.16 -3.30
CA TYR A 146 -8.01 -5.20 -3.05
C TYR A 146 -8.47 -3.95 -2.28
N MET A 147 -9.77 -3.62 -2.38
CA MET A 147 -10.37 -2.49 -1.66
C MET A 147 -10.79 -2.85 -0.23
N LEU A 148 -10.62 -4.09 0.18
CA LEU A 148 -10.92 -4.57 1.52
C LEU A 148 -9.62 -4.87 2.27
N PRO A 149 -9.57 -4.68 3.60
CA PRO A 149 -8.39 -5.07 4.39
C PRO A 149 -8.10 -6.57 4.23
N ALA A 150 -6.83 -6.96 4.03
CA ALA A 150 -6.45 -8.35 3.86
C ALA A 150 -6.86 -9.24 5.07
N TRP A 151 -6.75 -8.69 6.29
CA TRP A 151 -7.10 -9.40 7.52
C TRP A 151 -8.61 -9.70 7.65
N THR A 152 -9.49 -9.01 6.94
CA THR A 152 -10.93 -9.34 6.91
C THR A 152 -11.20 -10.70 6.27
N PHE A 153 -10.38 -11.09 5.29
CA PHE A 153 -10.41 -12.44 4.71
C PHE A 153 -9.97 -13.50 5.72
N ALA A 154 -8.99 -13.15 6.57
CA ALA A 154 -8.56 -14.04 7.66
C ALA A 154 -9.67 -14.26 8.69
N LEU A 155 -10.42 -13.23 9.03
CA LEU A 155 -11.58 -13.36 9.93
C LEU A 155 -12.71 -14.19 9.32
N ALA A 156 -13.00 -13.98 8.04
CA ALA A 156 -13.97 -14.80 7.33
C ALA A 156 -13.53 -16.27 7.29
N TRP A 157 -12.26 -16.53 7.00
CA TRP A 157 -11.68 -17.88 7.04
C TRP A 157 -11.76 -18.49 8.43
N GLN A 158 -11.34 -17.75 9.44
CA GLN A 158 -11.42 -18.19 10.85
C GLN A 158 -12.87 -18.50 11.27
N THR A 159 -13.84 -17.69 10.85
CA THR A 159 -15.26 -17.93 11.15
C THR A 159 -15.74 -19.27 10.59
N ILE A 160 -15.26 -19.69 9.41
CA ILE A 160 -15.64 -20.95 8.76
C ILE A 160 -14.87 -22.14 9.35
N PHE A 161 -13.53 -22.01 9.45
CA PHE A 161 -12.60 -23.13 9.66
C PHE A 161 -12.03 -23.23 11.07
N LYS A 162 -12.26 -22.25 11.98
CA LYS A 162 -11.76 -22.38 13.36
C LYS A 162 -12.28 -23.66 14.01
N ASN A 163 -11.49 -24.21 14.92
CA ASN A 163 -11.84 -25.40 15.65
C ASN A 163 -11.68 -25.17 17.16
N ARG A 164 -12.41 -25.97 17.93
CA ARG A 164 -12.43 -25.87 19.39
C ARG A 164 -11.07 -26.19 20.03
N THR A 165 -10.26 -27.01 19.36
CA THR A 165 -8.94 -27.42 19.84
C THR A 165 -7.97 -26.24 20.00
N VAL A 166 -8.01 -25.26 19.08
CA VAL A 166 -7.11 -24.10 19.09
C VAL A 166 -7.81 -22.86 19.64
N ALA A 167 -9.03 -22.57 19.16
CA ALA A 167 -9.72 -21.31 19.48
C ALA A 167 -10.65 -21.42 20.72
N GLY A 168 -10.88 -22.62 21.27
CA GLY A 168 -11.88 -22.82 22.31
C GLY A 168 -13.34 -22.63 21.88
N GLN A 169 -13.56 -22.22 20.61
CA GLN A 169 -14.85 -21.91 20.02
C GLN A 169 -15.04 -22.68 18.70
N LEU A 170 -16.31 -23.01 18.40
CA LEU A 170 -16.68 -23.70 17.15
C LEU A 170 -16.62 -22.76 15.94
N GLY A 171 -16.04 -23.25 14.84
CA GLY A 171 -16.27 -22.69 13.52
C GLY A 171 -17.52 -23.30 12.86
N TRP A 172 -17.89 -22.79 11.70
CA TRP A 172 -19.10 -23.27 10.99
C TRP A 172 -19.00 -24.74 10.60
N PHE A 173 -17.85 -25.19 10.06
CA PHE A 173 -17.69 -26.57 9.65
C PHE A 173 -17.69 -27.55 10.84
N GLU A 174 -17.06 -27.16 11.95
CA GLU A 174 -17.08 -28.00 13.16
C GLU A 174 -18.49 -28.07 13.76
N ALA A 175 -19.26 -26.97 13.72
CA ALA A 175 -20.66 -26.95 14.12
C ALA A 175 -21.55 -27.81 13.23
N LEU A 176 -21.18 -28.04 11.95
CA LEU A 176 -21.84 -28.93 11.01
C LEU A 176 -21.34 -30.39 11.11
N GLY A 177 -20.46 -30.70 12.07
CA GLY A 177 -19.95 -32.03 12.34
C GLY A 177 -18.63 -32.41 11.66
N TRP A 178 -17.99 -31.47 10.93
CA TRP A 178 -16.66 -31.68 10.37
C TRP A 178 -15.63 -30.79 11.06
N ALA A 179 -14.76 -31.41 11.88
CA ALA A 179 -13.68 -30.66 12.54
C ALA A 179 -12.52 -30.42 11.56
N PRO A 180 -12.30 -29.16 11.12
CA PRO A 180 -11.20 -28.84 10.24
C PRO A 180 -9.87 -29.14 10.91
N PRO A 181 -8.89 -29.76 10.20
CA PRO A 181 -7.56 -29.96 10.75
C PRO A 181 -6.85 -28.63 10.96
N ASN A 182 -5.97 -28.54 11.98
CA ASN A 182 -5.28 -27.30 12.36
C ASN A 182 -4.51 -26.67 11.20
N TRP A 183 -3.88 -27.46 10.33
CA TRP A 183 -3.14 -26.94 9.18
C TRP A 183 -4.00 -26.23 8.14
N LEU A 184 -5.31 -26.53 8.07
CA LEU A 184 -6.27 -25.85 7.21
C LEU A 184 -6.88 -24.64 7.92
N ALA A 185 -7.15 -24.76 9.23
CA ALA A 185 -7.76 -23.69 10.00
C ALA A 185 -6.81 -22.54 10.29
N TYR A 186 -5.54 -22.84 10.54
CA TYR A 186 -4.54 -21.87 11.01
C TYR A 186 -3.16 -22.06 10.36
N GLY A 187 -2.30 -21.08 10.51
CA GLY A 187 -0.89 -21.15 10.14
C GLY A 187 -0.64 -20.90 8.64
N ARG A 188 0.38 -21.57 8.12
CA ARG A 188 0.95 -21.30 6.79
C ARG A 188 -0.05 -21.40 5.65
N VAL A 189 -0.85 -22.47 5.60
CA VAL A 189 -1.71 -22.78 4.45
C VAL A 189 -2.78 -21.72 4.22
N PRO A 190 -3.64 -21.39 5.21
CA PRO A 190 -4.66 -20.37 5.01
C PRO A 190 -4.06 -18.98 4.77
N ILE A 191 -2.95 -18.64 5.41
CA ILE A 191 -2.27 -17.34 5.17
C ILE A 191 -1.86 -17.23 3.70
N VAL A 192 -1.26 -18.28 3.12
CA VAL A 192 -0.86 -18.31 1.70
C VAL A 192 -2.05 -18.18 0.77
N ILE A 193 -3.14 -18.90 1.04
CA ILE A 193 -4.36 -18.88 0.20
C ILE A 193 -4.98 -17.46 0.23
N ILE A 194 -5.12 -16.88 1.41
CA ILE A 194 -5.72 -15.55 1.60
C ILE A 194 -4.87 -14.49 0.91
N PHE A 195 -3.55 -14.51 1.09
CA PHE A 195 -2.67 -13.57 0.41
C PHE A 195 -2.76 -13.74 -1.11
N ALA A 196 -2.77 -14.97 -1.61
CA ALA A 196 -2.90 -15.20 -3.04
C ALA A 196 -4.20 -14.59 -3.59
N LEU A 197 -5.35 -14.86 -2.96
CA LEU A 197 -6.65 -14.32 -3.39
C LEU A 197 -6.70 -12.78 -3.29
N HIS A 198 -6.12 -12.21 -2.24
CA HIS A 198 -6.08 -10.75 -2.04
C HIS A 198 -5.15 -10.04 -3.05
N LEU A 199 -4.09 -10.72 -3.53
CA LEU A 199 -3.14 -10.17 -4.49
C LEU A 199 -3.53 -10.40 -5.97
N VAL A 200 -4.46 -11.32 -6.27
CA VAL A 200 -4.95 -11.58 -7.65
C VAL A 200 -5.42 -10.30 -8.37
N PRO A 201 -6.17 -9.36 -7.74
CA PRO A 201 -6.56 -8.11 -8.38
C PRO A 201 -5.39 -7.29 -8.91
N PHE A 202 -4.25 -7.30 -8.22
CA PHE A 202 -3.02 -6.62 -8.66
C PHE A 202 -2.51 -7.18 -9.98
N VAL A 203 -2.47 -8.51 -10.10
CA VAL A 203 -2.07 -9.19 -11.33
C VAL A 203 -3.04 -8.84 -12.45
N ILE A 204 -4.36 -8.92 -12.16
CA ILE A 204 -5.40 -8.59 -13.16
C ILE A 204 -5.21 -7.17 -13.69
N LEU A 205 -5.01 -6.18 -12.82
CA LEU A 205 -4.86 -4.77 -13.20
C LEU A 205 -3.62 -4.56 -14.07
N LEU A 206 -2.44 -4.96 -13.56
CA LEU A 206 -1.17 -4.67 -14.24
C LEU A 206 -1.03 -5.46 -15.54
N VAL A 207 -1.36 -6.75 -15.52
CA VAL A 207 -1.20 -7.62 -16.70
C VAL A 207 -2.28 -7.34 -17.74
N SER A 208 -3.55 -7.04 -17.34
CA SER A 208 -4.59 -6.66 -18.31
C SER A 208 -4.25 -5.36 -19.03
N ASN A 209 -3.73 -4.36 -18.29
CA ASN A 209 -3.30 -3.11 -18.90
C ASN A 209 -2.14 -3.32 -19.88
N ALA A 210 -1.14 -4.11 -19.49
CA ALA A 210 -0.06 -4.48 -20.39
C ALA A 210 -0.59 -5.21 -21.64
N MET A 211 -1.51 -6.17 -21.46
CA MET A 211 -2.12 -6.89 -22.58
C MET A 211 -2.91 -5.98 -23.53
N LYS A 212 -3.66 -5.02 -23.02
CA LYS A 212 -4.43 -4.06 -23.84
C LYS A 212 -3.52 -3.21 -24.72
N ASN A 213 -2.33 -2.88 -24.23
CA ASN A 213 -1.35 -2.05 -24.92
C ASN A 213 -0.45 -2.82 -25.91
N LEU A 214 -0.54 -4.17 -25.97
CA LEU A 214 0.21 -4.95 -26.95
C LEU A 214 -0.37 -4.79 -28.36
N PRO A 215 0.44 -4.45 -29.39
CA PRO A 215 0.00 -4.38 -30.77
C PRO A 215 -0.55 -5.73 -31.25
N GLY A 216 -1.78 -5.73 -31.82
CA GLY A 216 -2.38 -6.95 -32.38
C GLY A 216 -1.63 -7.49 -33.58
N GLU A 217 -0.94 -6.62 -34.30
CA GLU A 217 -0.16 -6.90 -35.50
C GLU A 217 0.90 -7.99 -35.30
N LEU A 218 1.53 -8.03 -34.10
CA LEU A 218 2.54 -9.05 -33.77
C LEU A 218 1.92 -10.46 -33.67
N ASP A 219 0.70 -10.57 -33.14
CA ASP A 219 -0.01 -11.84 -33.05
C ASP A 219 -0.52 -12.27 -34.45
N ASP A 220 -1.00 -11.32 -35.26
CA ASP A 220 -1.44 -11.57 -36.62
C ASP A 220 -0.27 -11.97 -37.54
N ALA A 221 0.89 -11.30 -37.46
CA ALA A 221 2.10 -11.68 -38.17
C ALA A 221 2.58 -13.10 -37.84
N ALA A 222 2.63 -13.43 -36.54
CA ALA A 222 2.97 -14.78 -36.12
C ALA A 222 1.97 -15.84 -36.63
N ARG A 223 0.68 -15.48 -36.67
CA ARG A 223 -0.36 -16.34 -37.24
C ARG A 223 -0.21 -16.56 -38.74
N MET A 224 0.13 -15.51 -39.50
CA MET A 224 0.39 -15.61 -40.94
C MET A 224 1.59 -16.51 -41.25
N LEU A 225 2.57 -16.55 -40.34
CA LEU A 225 3.72 -17.46 -40.40
C LEU A 225 3.40 -18.89 -39.93
N GLY A 226 2.12 -19.24 -39.71
CA GLY A 226 1.69 -20.57 -39.31
C GLY A 226 1.87 -20.91 -37.82
N ALA A 227 2.21 -19.94 -36.96
CA ALA A 227 2.41 -20.20 -35.53
C ALA A 227 1.09 -20.58 -34.85
N GLY A 228 1.06 -21.73 -34.19
CA GLY A 228 -0.06 -22.20 -33.39
C GLY A 228 -0.26 -21.31 -32.12
N THR A 229 -1.43 -21.42 -31.48
CA THR A 229 -1.79 -20.60 -30.31
C THR A 229 -0.79 -20.71 -29.16
N SER A 230 -0.29 -21.93 -28.86
CA SER A 230 0.71 -22.13 -27.81
C SER A 230 2.05 -21.45 -28.16
N THR A 231 2.52 -21.56 -29.41
CA THR A 231 3.76 -20.93 -29.89
C THR A 231 3.67 -19.41 -29.80
N ARG A 232 2.54 -18.82 -30.21
CA ARG A 232 2.28 -17.38 -30.12
C ARG A 232 2.29 -16.91 -28.66
N TRP A 233 1.64 -17.68 -27.77
CA TRP A 233 1.65 -17.36 -26.33
C TRP A 233 3.07 -17.35 -25.76
N TRP A 234 3.83 -18.43 -25.93
CA TRP A 234 5.13 -18.59 -25.29
C TRP A 234 6.27 -17.81 -25.96
N ARG A 235 6.21 -17.60 -27.29
CA ARG A 235 7.28 -16.93 -28.04
C ARG A 235 7.00 -15.46 -28.38
N VAL A 236 5.76 -14.99 -28.31
CA VAL A 236 5.39 -13.60 -28.61
C VAL A 236 4.76 -12.91 -27.41
N THR A 237 3.61 -13.39 -26.93
CA THR A 237 2.82 -12.68 -25.92
C THR A 237 3.50 -12.68 -24.56
N PHE A 238 3.94 -13.84 -24.07
CA PHE A 238 4.55 -13.98 -22.75
C PHE A 238 5.87 -13.19 -22.60
N PRO A 239 6.83 -13.23 -23.54
CA PRO A 239 8.03 -12.40 -23.45
C PRO A 239 7.75 -10.90 -23.40
N LEU A 240 6.76 -10.42 -24.14
CA LEU A 240 6.34 -9.01 -24.12
C LEU A 240 5.64 -8.62 -22.82
N LEU A 241 4.95 -9.57 -22.14
CA LEU A 241 4.32 -9.38 -20.84
C LEU A 241 5.29 -9.56 -19.66
N ARG A 242 6.42 -10.22 -19.88
CA ARG A 242 7.38 -10.54 -18.82
C ARG A 242 7.73 -9.35 -17.93
N PRO A 243 7.99 -8.14 -18.44
CA PRO A 243 8.27 -6.99 -17.57
C PRO A 243 7.10 -6.62 -16.65
N ALA A 244 5.86 -6.64 -17.17
CA ALA A 244 4.68 -6.33 -16.37
C ALA A 244 4.40 -7.41 -15.31
N ILE A 245 4.61 -8.69 -15.66
CA ILE A 245 4.46 -9.82 -14.74
C ILE A 245 5.52 -9.74 -13.63
N LEU A 246 6.77 -9.45 -13.97
CA LEU A 246 7.86 -9.33 -12.99
C LEU A 246 7.66 -8.12 -12.07
N SER A 247 7.20 -6.98 -12.61
CA SER A 247 6.87 -5.82 -11.79
C SER A 247 5.69 -6.11 -10.87
N ALA A 248 4.64 -6.80 -11.34
CA ALA A 248 3.55 -7.24 -10.48
C ALA A 248 4.05 -8.16 -9.37
N ALA A 249 4.92 -9.13 -9.69
CA ALA A 249 5.49 -10.07 -8.73
C ALA A 249 6.29 -9.37 -7.63
N THR A 250 7.18 -8.45 -8.00
CA THR A 250 8.03 -7.73 -7.04
C THR A 250 7.22 -6.79 -6.14
N LEU A 251 6.21 -6.10 -6.69
CA LEU A 251 5.31 -5.25 -5.90
C LEU A 251 4.46 -6.07 -4.93
N MET A 252 3.91 -7.20 -5.38
CA MET A 252 3.16 -8.11 -4.52
C MET A 252 4.03 -8.73 -3.42
N PHE A 253 5.27 -9.09 -3.74
CA PHE A 253 6.22 -9.62 -2.78
C PHE A 253 6.55 -8.60 -1.68
N ALA A 254 6.80 -7.34 -2.05
CA ALA A 254 7.02 -6.27 -1.08
C ALA A 254 5.80 -6.06 -0.16
N LYS A 255 4.58 -6.09 -0.72
CA LYS A 255 3.34 -6.00 0.07
C LYS A 255 3.17 -7.20 1.01
N ALA A 256 3.43 -8.41 0.55
CA ALA A 256 3.29 -9.62 1.36
C ALA A 256 4.27 -9.69 2.54
N ILE A 257 5.49 -9.16 2.39
CA ILE A 257 6.46 -9.05 3.50
C ILE A 257 5.94 -8.12 4.60
N GLY A 258 5.27 -7.04 4.23
CA GLY A 258 4.80 -6.02 5.15
C GLY A 258 3.44 -6.31 5.78
N GLU A 259 2.74 -7.33 5.32
CA GLU A 259 1.39 -7.64 5.80
C GLU A 259 1.43 -8.28 7.19
N PHE A 260 0.76 -7.63 8.12
CA PHE A 260 0.70 -8.04 9.52
C PHE A 260 -0.61 -8.76 9.87
N GLY A 261 -1.74 -8.19 9.47
CA GLY A 261 -3.04 -8.53 10.02
C GLY A 261 -3.49 -9.97 9.77
N VAL A 262 -3.22 -10.52 8.57
CA VAL A 262 -3.57 -11.92 8.26
C VAL A 262 -2.73 -12.91 9.09
N ALA A 263 -1.42 -12.62 9.21
CA ALA A 263 -0.53 -13.46 10.01
C ALA A 263 -0.82 -13.32 11.52
N TYR A 264 -1.30 -12.17 11.98
CA TYR A 264 -1.77 -11.97 13.33
C TYR A 264 -2.97 -12.86 13.64
N VAL A 265 -4.02 -12.80 12.82
CA VAL A 265 -5.27 -13.54 13.05
C VAL A 265 -5.10 -15.05 12.94
N LEU A 266 -4.33 -15.55 11.97
CA LEU A 266 -4.24 -16.98 11.65
C LEU A 266 -2.94 -17.65 12.06
N GLY A 267 -1.90 -16.88 12.37
CA GLY A 267 -0.59 -17.40 12.76
C GLY A 267 -0.42 -17.51 14.25
N LEU A 268 -0.72 -16.42 15.00
CA LEU A 268 -0.47 -16.37 16.44
C LEU A 268 -1.17 -17.47 17.25
N PRO A 269 -2.41 -17.91 16.93
CA PRO A 269 -3.06 -18.98 17.70
C PRO A 269 -2.33 -20.32 17.68
N VAL A 270 -1.41 -20.53 16.72
CA VAL A 270 -0.63 -21.77 16.54
C VAL A 270 0.89 -21.50 16.56
N ASP A 271 1.34 -20.41 17.16
CA ASP A 271 2.73 -19.98 17.26
C ASP A 271 3.47 -19.89 15.91
N PHE A 272 2.70 -19.72 14.82
CA PHE A 272 3.25 -19.52 13.49
C PHE A 272 3.56 -18.03 13.28
N GLN A 273 4.82 -17.67 13.50
CA GLN A 273 5.27 -16.28 13.44
C GLN A 273 5.92 -15.94 12.10
N VAL A 274 5.71 -14.69 11.68
CA VAL A 274 6.40 -14.00 10.60
C VAL A 274 7.13 -12.78 11.15
N LEU A 275 8.04 -12.17 10.40
CA LEU A 275 8.80 -11.00 10.87
C LEU A 275 7.90 -9.88 11.41
N ALA A 276 6.76 -9.61 10.76
CA ALA A 276 5.83 -8.57 11.20
C ALA A 276 5.19 -8.91 12.55
N THR A 277 4.78 -10.15 12.81
CA THR A 277 4.21 -10.54 14.10
C THR A 277 5.27 -10.59 15.21
N THR A 278 6.49 -11.02 14.91
CA THR A 278 7.61 -11.00 15.87
C THR A 278 7.99 -9.56 16.22
N LEU A 279 8.01 -8.65 15.24
CA LEU A 279 8.22 -7.22 15.46
C LEU A 279 7.16 -6.65 16.41
N TYR A 280 5.88 -6.94 16.14
CA TYR A 280 4.77 -6.51 16.99
C TYR A 280 4.91 -7.03 18.43
N GLN A 281 5.22 -8.31 18.61
CA GLN A 281 5.46 -8.89 19.93
C GLN A 281 6.65 -8.24 20.65
N SER A 282 7.73 -7.94 19.93
CA SER A 282 8.90 -7.26 20.50
C SER A 282 8.53 -5.88 21.06
N ILE A 283 7.67 -5.13 20.36
CA ILE A 283 7.17 -3.83 20.86
C ILE A 283 6.22 -4.03 22.05
N SER A 284 5.28 -4.97 21.95
CA SER A 284 4.30 -5.23 23.02
C SER A 284 4.97 -5.69 24.33
N THR A 285 6.12 -6.34 24.23
CA THR A 285 6.95 -6.75 25.37
C THR A 285 8.04 -5.74 25.73
N GLN A 286 7.97 -4.52 25.20
CA GLN A 286 8.90 -3.39 25.45
C GLN A 286 10.38 -3.69 25.08
N GLN A 287 10.62 -4.60 24.16
CA GLN A 287 11.96 -4.91 23.64
C GLN A 287 12.30 -4.03 22.43
N THR A 288 12.36 -2.72 22.63
CA THR A 288 12.47 -1.72 21.55
C THR A 288 13.73 -1.86 20.72
N GLY A 289 14.86 -2.24 21.30
CA GLY A 289 16.11 -2.46 20.56
C GLY A 289 16.01 -3.67 19.61
N ILE A 290 15.42 -4.79 20.06
CA ILE A 290 15.15 -5.96 19.19
C ILE A 290 14.19 -5.57 18.06
N ALA A 291 13.11 -4.84 18.39
CA ALA A 291 12.18 -4.33 17.39
C ALA A 291 12.87 -3.44 16.35
N GLY A 292 13.80 -2.57 16.75
CA GLY A 292 14.61 -1.76 15.86
C GLY A 292 15.44 -2.58 14.87
N VAL A 293 16.07 -3.66 15.33
CA VAL A 293 16.84 -4.58 14.46
C VAL A 293 15.91 -5.32 13.48
N LEU A 294 14.79 -5.86 13.95
CA LEU A 294 13.83 -6.57 13.09
C LEU A 294 13.22 -5.63 12.03
N ALA A 295 12.87 -4.41 12.43
CA ALA A 295 12.37 -3.40 11.52
C ALA A 295 13.44 -3.00 10.47
N ALA A 296 14.71 -2.88 10.87
CA ALA A 296 15.82 -2.64 9.94
C ALA A 296 15.93 -3.75 8.88
N VAL A 297 15.81 -5.01 9.30
CA VAL A 297 15.80 -6.15 8.36
C VAL A 297 14.62 -6.05 7.39
N MET A 298 13.41 -5.72 7.88
CA MET A 298 12.24 -5.55 7.01
C MET A 298 12.43 -4.42 6.00
N VAL A 299 13.05 -3.31 6.39
CA VAL A 299 13.39 -2.21 5.47
C VAL A 299 14.40 -2.67 4.41
N VAL A 300 15.42 -3.45 4.79
CA VAL A 300 16.38 -4.01 3.83
C VAL A 300 15.70 -4.95 2.84
N LEU A 301 14.78 -5.80 3.29
CA LEU A 301 14.01 -6.69 2.41
C LEU A 301 13.13 -5.91 1.44
N GLY A 302 12.46 -4.85 1.92
CA GLY A 302 11.67 -3.94 1.08
C GLY A 302 12.53 -3.22 0.04
N ALA A 303 13.68 -2.68 0.45
CA ALA A 303 14.63 -2.03 -0.44
C ALA A 303 15.20 -2.99 -1.50
N LEU A 304 15.51 -4.23 -1.11
CA LEU A 304 15.97 -5.28 -2.04
C LEU A 304 14.87 -5.61 -3.07
N SER A 305 13.63 -5.76 -2.63
CA SER A 305 12.49 -6.00 -3.52
C SER A 305 12.34 -4.89 -4.56
N LEU A 306 12.40 -3.63 -4.13
CA LEU A 306 12.34 -2.50 -5.06
C LEU A 306 13.55 -2.41 -5.99
N TRP A 307 14.76 -2.70 -5.49
CA TRP A 307 15.95 -2.73 -6.33
C TRP A 307 15.79 -3.75 -7.47
N VAL A 308 15.24 -4.92 -7.16
CA VAL A 308 14.89 -5.96 -8.15
C VAL A 308 13.86 -5.43 -9.15
N ASP A 309 12.77 -4.78 -8.68
CA ASP A 309 11.75 -4.17 -9.55
C ASP A 309 12.34 -3.12 -10.51
N MET A 310 13.14 -2.21 -9.97
CA MET A 310 13.79 -1.17 -10.81
C MET A 310 14.73 -1.76 -11.87
N ARG A 311 15.37 -2.89 -11.60
CA ARG A 311 16.24 -3.57 -12.55
C ARG A 311 15.41 -4.17 -13.70
N PHE A 312 14.28 -4.80 -13.38
CA PHE A 312 13.38 -5.35 -14.39
C PHE A 312 12.69 -4.25 -15.22
N LEU A 313 12.29 -3.15 -14.60
CA LEU A 313 11.69 -2.01 -15.31
C LEU A 313 12.67 -1.34 -16.28
N ARG A 314 13.96 -1.29 -16.00
CA ARG A 314 14.99 -0.77 -16.93
C ARG A 314 15.08 -1.63 -18.18
N GLU A 315 15.00 -2.95 -18.06
CA GLU A 315 14.98 -3.86 -19.21
C GLU A 315 13.70 -3.69 -20.03
N ALA A 316 12.55 -3.47 -19.36
CA ALA A 316 11.27 -3.25 -20.02
C ALA A 316 11.26 -2.02 -20.95
N ARG A 317 11.92 -0.93 -20.55
CA ARG A 317 12.00 0.29 -21.38
C ARG A 317 12.73 0.08 -22.71
N ARG A 318 13.60 -0.92 -22.81
CA ARG A 318 14.27 -1.28 -24.07
C ARG A 318 13.32 -1.86 -25.11
N PHE A 319 12.20 -2.44 -24.68
CA PHE A 319 11.18 -3.04 -25.56
C PHE A 319 9.99 -2.09 -25.83
N ALA A 320 9.87 -0.97 -25.11
CA ALA A 320 8.75 -0.04 -25.21
C ALA A 320 8.82 0.92 -26.42
N THR A 321 9.90 0.92 -27.19
CA THR A 321 10.14 1.90 -28.28
C THR A 321 9.43 1.59 -29.59
N VAL A 322 8.59 0.57 -29.67
CA VAL A 322 7.92 0.11 -30.91
C VAL A 322 6.39 0.23 -30.80
N SER A 323 5.83 1.24 -30.22
CA SER A 323 4.37 1.42 -30.26
C SER A 323 3.96 2.77 -30.81
N GLY A 324 3.89 2.85 -32.13
CA GLY A 324 3.00 3.78 -32.81
C GLY A 324 1.61 3.14 -32.89
N ARG A 325 0.56 3.86 -32.46
CA ARG A 325 -0.88 3.57 -32.55
C ARG A 325 -1.29 2.16 -32.08
N ALA A 326 -1.87 2.09 -30.90
CA ALA A 326 -2.57 0.91 -30.40
C ALA A 326 -3.71 0.54 -31.38
N GLY A 327 -3.46 -0.38 -32.30
CA GLY A 327 -4.50 -1.02 -33.10
C GLY A 327 -5.47 -1.73 -32.16
N ALA A 328 -6.77 -1.63 -32.40
CA ALA A 328 -7.80 -2.26 -31.58
C ALA A 328 -7.49 -3.74 -31.33
N ALA A 329 -7.24 -4.08 -30.08
CA ALA A 329 -6.85 -5.44 -29.71
C ALA A 329 -7.96 -6.42 -30.11
N ARG A 330 -7.64 -7.35 -30.99
CA ARG A 330 -8.58 -8.36 -31.48
C ARG A 330 -8.96 -9.31 -30.34
N THR A 331 -10.26 -9.48 -30.08
CA THR A 331 -10.77 -10.40 -29.06
C THR A 331 -10.77 -11.84 -29.57
N ALA A 332 -10.17 -12.76 -28.81
CA ALA A 332 -10.19 -14.17 -29.11
C ALA A 332 -11.56 -14.77 -28.75
N ARG A 333 -12.14 -15.59 -29.67
CA ARG A 333 -13.39 -16.28 -29.41
C ARG A 333 -13.15 -17.56 -28.63
N LEU A 334 -13.75 -17.69 -27.46
CA LEU A 334 -13.61 -18.85 -26.57
C LEU A 334 -14.33 -20.11 -27.06
N LYS A 335 -15.34 -19.97 -27.94
CA LYS A 335 -16.14 -21.10 -28.48
C LYS A 335 -16.59 -22.06 -27.35
N ARG A 336 -16.18 -23.35 -27.41
CA ARG A 336 -16.50 -24.38 -26.43
C ARG A 336 -15.93 -24.12 -25.03
N TRP A 337 -14.89 -23.30 -24.91
CA TRP A 337 -14.27 -22.94 -23.64
C TRP A 337 -14.96 -21.78 -22.91
N ARG A 338 -16.04 -21.21 -23.52
CA ARG A 338 -16.74 -20.06 -22.93
C ARG A 338 -17.39 -20.37 -21.59
N ALA A 339 -18.05 -21.53 -21.46
CA ALA A 339 -18.70 -21.93 -20.21
C ALA A 339 -17.68 -22.31 -19.13
N PRO A 340 -16.65 -23.13 -19.36
CA PRO A 340 -15.59 -23.39 -18.38
C PRO A 340 -14.85 -22.12 -17.93
N ALA A 341 -14.55 -21.21 -18.85
CA ALA A 341 -13.89 -19.94 -18.52
C ALA A 341 -14.78 -19.04 -17.64
N LEU A 342 -16.08 -18.96 -17.97
CA LEU A 342 -17.04 -18.22 -17.15
C LEU A 342 -17.15 -18.84 -15.75
N LEU A 343 -17.25 -20.17 -15.65
CA LEU A 343 -17.30 -20.86 -14.38
C LEU A 343 -16.05 -20.60 -13.54
N ALA A 344 -14.86 -20.66 -14.13
CA ALA A 344 -13.61 -20.36 -13.42
C ALA A 344 -13.59 -18.92 -12.86
N VAL A 345 -14.02 -17.92 -13.66
CA VAL A 345 -14.06 -16.52 -13.22
C VAL A 345 -15.17 -16.31 -12.16
N CYS A 346 -16.33 -16.96 -12.29
CA CYS A 346 -17.38 -16.94 -11.28
C CYS A 346 -16.92 -17.58 -9.97
N THR A 347 -16.20 -18.71 -10.03
CA THR A 347 -15.63 -19.37 -8.84
C THR A 347 -14.59 -18.47 -8.17
N LEU A 348 -13.71 -17.84 -8.93
CA LEU A 348 -12.75 -16.87 -8.38
C LEU A 348 -13.48 -15.71 -7.70
N PHE A 349 -14.50 -15.13 -8.33
CA PHE A 349 -15.31 -14.07 -7.75
C PHE A 349 -16.03 -14.53 -6.48
N ALA A 350 -16.63 -15.74 -6.52
CA ALA A 350 -17.30 -16.31 -5.35
C ALA A 350 -16.34 -16.49 -4.17
N LEU A 351 -15.13 -17.03 -4.41
CA LEU A 351 -14.14 -17.27 -3.36
C LEU A 351 -13.46 -15.99 -2.85
N SER A 352 -13.24 -15.00 -3.72
CA SER A 352 -12.50 -13.79 -3.34
C SER A 352 -13.39 -12.64 -2.89
N VAL A 353 -14.69 -12.64 -3.18
CA VAL A 353 -15.61 -11.56 -2.82
C VAL A 353 -16.81 -12.08 -2.04
N VAL A 354 -17.59 -13.00 -2.65
CA VAL A 354 -18.89 -13.40 -2.09
C VAL A 354 -18.72 -14.19 -0.80
N ALA A 355 -17.83 -15.18 -0.78
CA ALA A 355 -17.63 -16.02 0.40
C ALA A 355 -17.11 -15.23 1.60
N PRO A 356 -16.03 -14.40 1.51
CA PRO A 356 -15.58 -13.63 2.65
C PRO A 356 -16.63 -12.64 3.18
N LEU A 357 -17.20 -11.81 2.30
CA LEU A 357 -18.19 -10.83 2.72
C LEU A 357 -19.49 -11.46 3.21
N GLY A 358 -19.95 -12.52 2.53
CA GLY A 358 -21.14 -13.27 2.93
C GLY A 358 -20.96 -13.95 4.29
N THR A 359 -19.78 -14.54 4.54
CA THR A 359 -19.45 -15.13 5.84
C THR A 359 -19.43 -14.08 6.96
N LEU A 360 -18.76 -12.95 6.73
CA LEU A 360 -18.73 -11.87 7.71
C LEU A 360 -20.15 -11.37 8.02
N LEU A 361 -20.92 -11.01 6.99
CA LEU A 361 -22.30 -10.55 7.16
C LEU A 361 -23.17 -11.59 7.89
N LEU A 362 -23.15 -12.84 7.46
CA LEU A 362 -23.98 -13.87 8.04
C LEU A 362 -23.57 -14.20 9.48
N SER A 363 -22.27 -14.15 9.80
CA SER A 363 -21.80 -14.35 11.17
C SER A 363 -22.30 -13.29 12.15
N THR A 364 -22.55 -12.06 11.69
CA THR A 364 -23.03 -10.97 12.54
C THR A 364 -24.49 -11.08 12.94
N VAL A 365 -25.24 -11.95 12.28
CA VAL A 365 -26.67 -12.17 12.57
C VAL A 365 -26.93 -13.56 13.16
N MET A 366 -25.90 -14.29 13.58
CA MET A 366 -26.03 -15.60 14.23
C MET A 366 -25.66 -15.56 15.70
N ARG A 367 -26.51 -16.10 16.59
CA ARG A 367 -26.19 -16.27 18.02
C ARG A 367 -25.15 -17.37 18.25
N VAL A 368 -25.35 -18.51 17.61
CA VAL A 368 -24.44 -19.67 17.69
C VAL A 368 -23.80 -19.90 16.33
N PRO A 369 -22.46 -19.90 16.25
CA PRO A 369 -21.75 -20.13 14.98
C PRO A 369 -22.17 -21.44 14.32
N GLY A 370 -22.43 -21.39 13.01
CA GLY A 370 -22.71 -22.58 12.19
C GLY A 370 -24.07 -23.26 12.38
N LYS A 371 -24.94 -22.73 13.25
CA LYS A 371 -26.33 -23.20 13.36
C LYS A 371 -27.23 -22.41 12.38
N PHE A 372 -27.53 -23.01 11.24
CA PHE A 372 -28.34 -22.38 10.17
C PHE A 372 -29.84 -22.66 10.36
N SER A 373 -30.41 -22.27 11.50
CA SER A 373 -31.84 -22.38 11.81
C SER A 373 -32.42 -20.98 12.06
N LEU A 374 -33.70 -20.78 11.73
CA LEU A 374 -34.35 -19.46 11.83
C LEU A 374 -34.36 -18.89 13.26
N ASP A 375 -34.42 -19.76 14.27
CA ASP A 375 -34.35 -19.41 15.70
C ASP A 375 -32.96 -18.90 16.14
N ASN A 376 -31.93 -19.11 15.33
CA ASN A 376 -30.56 -18.70 15.62
C ASN A 376 -30.22 -17.32 15.06
N PHE A 377 -31.06 -16.76 14.17
CA PHE A 377 -30.80 -15.42 13.63
C PHE A 377 -31.24 -14.32 14.58
N THR A 378 -30.38 -13.32 14.75
CA THR A 378 -30.57 -12.20 15.65
C THR A 378 -29.93 -10.94 15.09
N LEU A 379 -30.41 -9.78 15.50
CA LEU A 379 -29.77 -8.48 15.26
C LEU A 379 -29.09 -7.92 16.53
N ASP A 380 -28.93 -8.73 17.58
CA ASP A 380 -28.41 -8.30 18.87
C ASP A 380 -27.02 -7.65 18.73
N TYR A 381 -26.14 -8.19 17.90
CA TYR A 381 -24.81 -7.61 17.65
C TYR A 381 -24.84 -6.25 16.94
N TRP A 382 -25.97 -5.91 16.31
CA TRP A 382 -26.16 -4.63 15.63
C TRP A 382 -26.87 -3.59 16.52
N VAL A 383 -28.00 -3.96 17.13
CA VAL A 383 -28.90 -3.03 17.83
C VAL A 383 -29.31 -3.53 19.21
N GLY A 384 -28.79 -4.67 19.68
CA GLY A 384 -29.11 -5.23 20.99
C GLY A 384 -28.56 -4.39 22.13
N HIS A 385 -29.18 -4.52 23.30
CA HIS A 385 -28.72 -3.95 24.56
C HIS A 385 -28.37 -5.06 25.54
N GLN A 386 -27.41 -4.80 26.44
CA GLN A 386 -26.98 -5.74 27.50
C GLN A 386 -26.51 -7.11 26.97
N LEU A 387 -25.70 -7.09 25.91
CA LEU A 387 -25.05 -8.31 25.43
C LEU A 387 -24.17 -8.91 26.55
N PRO A 388 -24.14 -10.26 26.72
CA PRO A 388 -23.41 -10.92 27.80
C PRO A 388 -21.88 -10.93 27.58
N THR A 389 -21.35 -9.87 27.01
CA THR A 389 -19.94 -9.73 26.68
C THR A 389 -19.33 -8.65 27.58
N ALA A 390 -18.46 -9.04 28.51
CA ALA A 390 -17.78 -8.09 29.39
C ALA A 390 -16.96 -7.09 28.55
N GLY A 391 -17.36 -5.82 28.58
CA GLY A 391 -16.66 -4.73 27.88
C GLY A 391 -17.29 -4.26 26.55
N PHE A 392 -18.27 -4.97 26.00
CA PHE A 392 -19.05 -4.54 24.83
C PHE A 392 -20.52 -4.90 25.07
N THR A 393 -21.20 -4.07 25.83
CA THR A 393 -22.55 -4.36 26.36
C THR A 393 -23.65 -4.13 25.33
N ASP A 394 -23.41 -3.25 24.35
CA ASP A 394 -24.41 -2.83 23.37
C ASP A 394 -24.01 -3.24 21.96
N GLY A 395 -25.00 -3.42 21.08
CA GLY A 395 -24.77 -3.68 19.66
C GLY A 395 -23.96 -2.58 18.98
N VAL A 396 -23.27 -2.94 17.91
CA VAL A 396 -22.30 -2.07 17.21
C VAL A 396 -22.88 -0.72 16.82
N LEU A 397 -24.15 -0.66 16.40
CA LEU A 397 -24.81 0.60 16.03
C LEU A 397 -25.30 1.42 17.21
N VAL A 398 -25.38 0.85 18.40
CA VAL A 398 -25.83 1.54 19.63
C VAL A 398 -24.62 1.95 20.47
N SER A 399 -23.50 1.24 20.37
CA SER A 399 -22.29 1.48 21.15
C SER A 399 -21.64 2.82 20.84
N GLY A 400 -21.46 3.65 21.87
CA GLY A 400 -20.72 4.91 21.79
C GLY A 400 -19.24 4.70 21.40
N ALA A 401 -18.61 3.57 21.78
CA ALA A 401 -17.25 3.24 21.41
C ALA A 401 -17.11 3.04 19.89
N THR A 402 -18.11 2.39 19.25
CA THR A 402 -18.11 2.21 17.78
C THR A 402 -18.23 3.55 17.06
N TRP A 403 -19.15 4.42 17.50
CA TRP A 403 -19.31 5.73 16.86
C TRP A 403 -18.12 6.65 17.11
N GLY A 404 -17.48 6.57 18.27
CA GLY A 404 -16.24 7.26 18.56
C GLY A 404 -15.10 6.80 17.64
N ALA A 405 -14.93 5.49 17.48
CA ALA A 405 -13.95 4.91 16.56
C ALA A 405 -14.26 5.21 15.08
N ALA A 406 -15.55 5.18 14.68
CA ALA A 406 -15.98 5.54 13.34
C ALA A 406 -15.70 7.02 13.02
N TRP A 407 -16.01 7.91 13.96
CA TRP A 407 -15.70 9.33 13.83
C TRP A 407 -14.18 9.56 13.74
N ASN A 408 -13.41 8.97 14.64
CA ASN A 408 -11.94 9.05 14.60
C ASN A 408 -11.38 8.57 13.26
N THR A 409 -11.88 7.45 12.74
CA THR A 409 -11.46 6.94 11.43
C THR A 409 -11.79 7.94 10.33
N LEU A 410 -13.02 8.44 10.25
CA LEU A 410 -13.45 9.33 9.18
C LEU A 410 -12.68 10.66 9.16
N TRP A 411 -12.56 11.33 10.32
CA TRP A 411 -11.93 12.63 10.34
C TRP A 411 -10.40 12.55 10.25
N MET A 412 -9.73 11.60 10.97
CA MET A 412 -8.27 11.51 10.92
C MET A 412 -7.80 11.05 9.53
N VAL A 413 -8.43 10.00 8.98
CA VAL A 413 -8.11 9.53 7.63
C VAL A 413 -8.50 10.56 6.58
N GLY A 414 -9.66 11.22 6.73
CA GLY A 414 -10.10 12.28 5.84
C GLY A 414 -9.15 13.45 5.78
N VAL A 415 -8.71 13.95 6.93
CA VAL A 415 -7.70 15.02 7.03
C VAL A 415 -6.36 14.57 6.45
N ALA A 416 -5.89 13.37 6.81
CA ALA A 416 -4.66 12.81 6.25
C ALA A 416 -4.72 12.72 4.73
N ALA A 417 -5.80 12.19 4.17
CA ALA A 417 -5.99 12.04 2.73
C ALA A 417 -6.03 13.38 1.99
N LEU A 418 -6.72 14.40 2.55
CA LEU A 418 -6.75 15.75 1.98
C LEU A 418 -5.35 16.39 1.96
N ILE A 419 -4.63 16.29 3.07
CA ILE A 419 -3.25 16.80 3.18
C ILE A 419 -2.36 16.07 2.17
N THR A 420 -2.45 14.73 2.10
CA THR A 420 -1.64 13.91 1.18
C THR A 420 -1.91 14.28 -0.27
N GLY A 421 -3.18 14.44 -0.67
CA GLY A 421 -3.54 14.85 -2.02
C GLY A 421 -3.00 16.22 -2.40
N ALA A 422 -3.13 17.20 -1.49
CA ALA A 422 -2.61 18.55 -1.69
C ALA A 422 -1.07 18.56 -1.79
N LEU A 423 -0.39 17.85 -0.88
CA LEU A 423 1.08 17.73 -0.89
C LEU A 423 1.55 16.96 -2.13
N GLY A 424 0.83 15.93 -2.57
CA GLY A 424 1.14 15.19 -3.79
C GLY A 424 1.13 16.08 -5.03
N LEU A 425 0.13 16.97 -5.16
CA LEU A 425 0.08 17.95 -6.24
C LEU A 425 1.24 18.96 -6.17
N LEU A 426 1.58 19.44 -4.97
CA LEU A 426 2.72 20.35 -4.76
C LEU A 426 4.05 19.66 -5.09
N VAL A 427 4.24 18.41 -4.71
CA VAL A 427 5.40 17.61 -5.10
C VAL A 427 5.47 17.49 -6.63
N GLY A 428 4.34 17.18 -7.28
CA GLY A 428 4.24 17.13 -8.73
C GLY A 428 4.66 18.45 -9.39
N TYR A 429 4.17 19.58 -8.86
CA TYR A 429 4.55 20.92 -9.31
C TYR A 429 6.06 21.16 -9.22
N VAL A 430 6.67 20.86 -8.07
CA VAL A 430 8.11 21.02 -7.87
C VAL A 430 8.92 20.14 -8.81
N VAL A 431 8.56 18.87 -8.92
CA VAL A 431 9.28 17.89 -9.75
C VAL A 431 9.29 18.27 -11.24
N VAL A 432 8.19 18.86 -11.73
CA VAL A 432 8.02 19.18 -13.15
C VAL A 432 8.45 20.62 -13.49
N ARG A 433 8.26 21.57 -12.57
CA ARG A 433 8.47 23.02 -12.82
C ARG A 433 9.73 23.60 -12.17
N SER A 434 10.42 22.87 -11.28
CA SER A 434 11.63 23.40 -10.65
C SER A 434 12.79 23.50 -11.66
N PRO A 435 13.49 24.63 -11.72
CA PRO A 435 14.70 24.77 -12.53
C PRO A 435 15.91 24.00 -11.96
N VAL A 436 15.77 23.40 -10.76
CA VAL A 436 16.82 22.62 -10.10
C VAL A 436 16.49 21.12 -10.19
N PRO A 437 17.05 20.37 -11.15
CA PRO A 437 16.70 18.95 -11.35
C PRO A 437 17.03 18.04 -10.15
N LEU A 438 18.10 18.39 -9.41
CA LEU A 438 18.51 17.66 -8.22
C LEU A 438 17.44 17.71 -7.13
N LEU A 439 16.80 18.87 -6.93
CA LEU A 439 15.73 19.06 -5.94
C LEU A 439 14.51 18.19 -6.30
N GLY A 440 14.10 18.20 -7.57
CA GLY A 440 13.00 17.36 -8.05
C GLY A 440 13.29 15.85 -7.89
N SER A 441 14.52 15.42 -8.18
CA SER A 441 14.93 14.01 -8.01
C SER A 441 15.03 13.60 -6.53
N ALA A 442 15.58 14.46 -5.67
CA ALA A 442 15.67 14.24 -4.23
C ALA A 442 14.26 14.15 -3.59
N LEU A 443 13.38 15.10 -3.94
CA LEU A 443 12.00 15.10 -3.44
C LEU A 443 11.25 13.84 -3.89
N ARG A 444 11.40 13.40 -5.13
CA ARG A 444 10.84 12.15 -5.65
C ARG A 444 11.37 10.93 -4.90
N ALA A 445 12.67 10.87 -4.60
CA ALA A 445 13.29 9.79 -3.86
C ALA A 445 12.75 9.72 -2.41
N VAL A 446 12.72 10.86 -1.71
CA VAL A 446 12.26 10.93 -0.31
C VAL A 446 10.77 10.59 -0.20
N THR A 447 9.92 11.14 -1.07
CA THR A 447 8.47 10.84 -1.05
C THR A 447 8.15 9.40 -1.45
N PHE A 448 9.07 8.71 -2.13
CA PHE A 448 8.92 7.29 -2.48
C PHE A 448 9.45 6.34 -1.41
N ALA A 449 10.29 6.82 -0.49
CA ALA A 449 10.93 5.99 0.54
C ALA A 449 9.95 5.20 1.44
N PRO A 450 8.77 5.72 1.85
CA PRO A 450 7.82 4.95 2.66
C PRO A 450 7.36 3.64 2.01
N TYR A 451 7.33 3.59 0.68
CA TYR A 451 6.98 2.35 -0.04
C TYR A 451 7.95 1.19 0.24
N LEU A 452 9.18 1.49 0.68
CA LEU A 452 10.20 0.51 1.02
C LEU A 452 10.06 -0.03 2.44
N VAL A 453 9.35 0.72 3.29
CA VAL A 453 9.24 0.43 4.72
C VAL A 453 7.91 -0.24 4.96
N PRO A 454 7.88 -1.51 5.42
CA PRO A 454 6.62 -2.14 5.82
C PRO A 454 5.89 -1.30 6.88
N GLY A 455 4.54 -1.22 6.78
CA GLY A 455 3.74 -0.31 7.61
C GLY A 455 3.99 -0.44 9.10
N LEU A 456 4.15 -1.68 9.63
CA LEU A 456 4.45 -1.89 11.03
C LEU A 456 5.85 -1.37 11.42
N ALA A 457 6.87 -1.58 10.56
CA ALA A 457 8.20 -1.03 10.79
C ALA A 457 8.19 0.50 10.75
N PHE A 458 7.35 1.09 9.89
CA PHE A 458 7.16 2.53 9.82
C PHE A 458 6.47 3.09 11.08
N ALA A 459 5.49 2.35 11.65
CA ALA A 459 4.89 2.69 12.94
C ALA A 459 5.92 2.67 14.09
N VAL A 460 6.81 1.67 14.11
CA VAL A 460 7.93 1.61 15.07
C VAL A 460 8.87 2.81 14.90
N ALA A 461 9.16 3.18 13.65
CA ALA A 461 9.98 4.35 13.35
C ALA A 461 9.36 5.64 13.91
N TYR A 462 8.05 5.82 13.75
CA TYR A 462 7.32 6.95 14.33
C TYR A 462 7.31 6.92 15.85
N LEU A 463 7.08 5.76 16.44
CA LEU A 463 7.14 5.59 17.89
C LEU A 463 8.52 5.97 18.45
N SER A 464 9.61 5.52 17.81
CA SER A 464 10.97 5.80 18.25
C SER A 464 11.34 7.29 18.20
N LEU A 465 10.76 8.06 17.25
CA LEU A 465 11.04 9.48 17.11
C LEU A 465 10.10 10.37 17.93
N PHE A 466 8.80 10.06 17.92
CA PHE A 466 7.75 10.94 18.42
C PHE A 466 7.15 10.53 19.77
N ALA A 467 7.61 9.43 20.40
CA ALA A 467 7.15 9.04 21.73
C ALA A 467 7.72 9.94 22.84
N VAL A 468 8.86 10.58 22.59
CA VAL A 468 9.56 11.43 23.57
C VAL A 468 9.70 12.86 23.03
N PRO A 469 9.54 13.89 23.88
CA PRO A 469 9.75 15.28 23.43
C PRO A 469 11.18 15.49 22.94
N ARG A 470 11.33 16.20 21.80
CA ARG A 470 12.65 16.53 21.21
C ARG A 470 12.70 18.00 20.82
N GLY A 471 13.40 18.80 21.64
CA GLY A 471 13.49 20.25 21.43
C GLY A 471 12.11 20.93 21.50
N PRO A 472 11.70 21.70 20.48
CA PRO A 472 10.41 22.39 20.49
C PRO A 472 9.22 21.49 20.18
N ILE A 473 9.45 20.22 19.77
CA ILE A 473 8.40 19.30 19.38
C ILE A 473 8.00 18.46 20.58
N PRO A 474 6.73 18.54 21.03
CA PRO A 474 6.23 17.73 22.13
C PRO A 474 6.15 16.26 21.75
N ALA A 475 5.99 15.37 22.73
CA ALA A 475 5.64 13.98 22.46
C ALA A 475 4.28 13.94 21.75
N LEU A 476 4.23 13.27 20.60
CA LEU A 476 3.01 13.14 19.80
C LEU A 476 2.28 11.81 20.04
N TYR A 477 2.92 10.85 20.73
CA TYR A 477 2.29 9.58 21.06
C TYR A 477 1.02 9.78 21.89
N GLY A 478 -0.04 9.05 21.56
CA GLY A 478 -1.35 9.21 22.18
C GLY A 478 -2.21 10.35 21.59
N THR A 479 -1.71 11.11 20.62
CA THR A 479 -2.47 12.17 19.96
C THR A 479 -2.90 11.76 18.55
N ALA A 480 -3.96 12.41 18.04
CA ALA A 480 -4.37 12.24 16.63
C ALA A 480 -3.29 12.70 15.65
N ALA A 481 -2.43 13.62 16.04
CA ALA A 481 -1.39 14.18 15.17
C ALA A 481 -0.42 13.11 14.67
N ILE A 482 0.04 12.18 15.52
CA ILE A 482 0.96 11.13 15.10
C ILE A 482 0.32 10.21 14.05
N LEU A 483 -0.98 9.89 14.22
CA LEU A 483 -1.73 9.05 13.28
C LEU A 483 -1.92 9.74 11.93
N ILE A 484 -2.29 11.02 11.94
CA ILE A 484 -2.43 11.81 10.71
C ILE A 484 -1.09 11.92 9.99
N LEU A 485 -0.01 12.25 10.70
CA LEU A 485 1.32 12.44 10.11
C LEU A 485 1.87 11.15 9.48
N ILE A 486 1.72 10.01 10.17
CA ILE A 486 2.19 8.74 9.60
C ILE A 486 1.37 8.32 8.38
N MET A 487 0.04 8.51 8.39
CA MET A 487 -0.82 8.25 7.24
C MET A 487 -0.47 9.14 6.04
N VAL A 488 -0.19 10.44 6.29
CA VAL A 488 0.29 11.34 5.24
C VAL A 488 1.61 10.86 4.65
N ALA A 489 2.56 10.50 5.50
CA ALA A 489 3.89 10.08 5.04
C ALA A 489 3.84 8.74 4.27
N ASP A 490 3.06 7.76 4.76
CA ASP A 490 2.93 6.43 4.16
C ASP A 490 2.31 6.46 2.75
N GLU A 491 1.35 7.36 2.52
CA GLU A 491 0.62 7.47 1.26
C GLU A 491 1.28 8.43 0.23
N MET A 492 2.36 9.13 0.62
CA MET A 492 3.08 10.02 -0.29
C MET A 492 3.60 9.36 -1.58
N PRO A 493 4.03 8.10 -1.60
CA PRO A 493 4.45 7.43 -2.84
C PRO A 493 3.38 7.45 -3.94
N PHE A 494 2.12 7.22 -3.57
CA PHE A 494 1.00 7.22 -4.51
C PHE A 494 0.58 8.64 -4.90
N ALA A 495 0.42 9.53 -3.93
CA ALA A 495 0.00 10.90 -4.16
C ALA A 495 1.02 11.71 -4.96
N SER A 496 2.33 11.55 -4.68
CA SER A 496 3.39 12.24 -5.42
C SER A 496 3.46 11.78 -6.88
N ARG A 497 3.29 10.47 -7.15
CA ARG A 497 3.23 9.94 -8.53
C ARG A 497 2.02 10.50 -9.28
N ALA A 498 0.84 10.50 -8.65
CA ALA A 498 -0.36 11.07 -9.24
C ALA A 498 -0.16 12.56 -9.55
N GLY A 499 0.41 13.34 -8.63
CA GLY A 499 0.73 14.74 -8.83
C GLY A 499 1.74 14.98 -9.95
N VAL A 500 2.82 14.18 -10.04
CA VAL A 500 3.80 14.27 -11.12
C VAL A 500 3.14 13.95 -12.46
N SER A 501 2.36 12.87 -12.56
CA SER A 501 1.65 12.49 -13.78
C SER A 501 0.70 13.58 -14.25
N ALA A 502 -0.05 14.18 -13.32
CA ALA A 502 -0.96 15.28 -13.58
C ALA A 502 -0.22 16.50 -14.13
N MET A 503 0.88 16.91 -13.49
CA MET A 503 1.65 18.07 -13.91
C MET A 503 2.41 17.85 -15.23
N MET A 504 2.80 16.60 -15.56
CA MET A 504 3.40 16.27 -16.85
C MET A 504 2.41 16.36 -18.02
N GLN A 505 1.12 16.13 -17.78
CA GLN A 505 0.06 16.24 -18.79
C GLN A 505 -0.35 17.70 -19.03
N LEU A 506 0.00 18.61 -18.14
CA LEU A 506 -0.31 20.03 -18.26
C LEU A 506 0.86 20.79 -18.88
N GLY A 507 0.64 21.39 -20.06
CA GLY A 507 1.60 22.30 -20.68
C GLY A 507 1.90 23.51 -19.79
N SER A 508 2.99 24.21 -20.05
CA SER A 508 3.38 25.43 -19.31
C SER A 508 2.66 26.69 -19.82
N GLU A 509 2.04 26.63 -21.00
CA GLU A 509 1.53 27.80 -21.72
C GLU A 509 0.51 28.61 -20.91
N ALA A 510 -0.44 27.93 -20.26
CA ALA A 510 -1.48 28.60 -19.44
C ALA A 510 -0.88 29.30 -18.21
N GLU A 511 0.13 28.71 -17.61
CA GLU A 511 0.83 29.27 -16.45
C GLU A 511 1.72 30.46 -16.85
N GLU A 512 2.45 30.33 -17.97
CA GLU A 512 3.29 31.40 -18.53
C GLU A 512 2.48 32.60 -18.99
N ALA A 513 1.34 32.37 -19.67
CA ALA A 513 0.41 33.43 -20.05
C ALA A 513 -0.12 34.22 -18.85
N ALA A 514 -0.51 33.52 -17.77
CA ALA A 514 -0.97 34.18 -16.56
C ALA A 514 0.16 34.93 -15.86
N GLN A 515 1.39 34.42 -15.90
CA GLN A 515 2.57 35.09 -15.36
C GLN A 515 2.89 36.35 -16.12
N SER A 516 2.79 36.36 -17.44
CA SER A 516 2.98 37.51 -18.29
C SER A 516 1.98 38.63 -18.01
N LEU A 517 0.78 38.28 -17.52
CA LEU A 517 -0.26 39.19 -17.05
C LEU A 517 -0.09 39.63 -15.58
N GLY A 518 1.07 39.30 -14.94
CA GLY A 518 1.36 39.69 -13.56
C GLY A 518 0.70 38.81 -12.48
N ALA A 519 0.12 37.65 -12.82
CA ALA A 519 -0.47 36.77 -11.82
C ALA A 519 0.61 36.13 -10.93
N GLY A 520 0.57 36.39 -9.62
CA GLY A 520 1.45 35.76 -8.63
C GLY A 520 1.22 34.24 -8.55
N TRP A 521 2.20 33.51 -7.97
CA TRP A 521 2.16 32.06 -7.87
C TRP A 521 0.88 31.51 -7.22
N LEU A 522 0.46 32.05 -6.08
CA LEU A 522 -0.74 31.58 -5.38
C LEU A 522 -2.02 31.75 -6.22
N ARG A 523 -2.13 32.85 -6.97
CA ARG A 523 -3.25 33.09 -7.88
C ARG A 523 -3.26 32.06 -9.01
N ARG A 524 -2.12 31.78 -9.66
CA ARG A 524 -1.99 30.77 -10.71
C ARG A 524 -2.34 29.37 -10.17
N MET A 525 -1.87 29.03 -8.97
CA MET A 525 -2.17 27.74 -8.34
C MET A 525 -3.68 27.58 -8.13
N ARG A 526 -4.35 28.58 -7.51
CA ARG A 526 -5.78 28.47 -7.14
C ARG A 526 -6.73 28.61 -8.33
N THR A 527 -6.40 29.40 -9.34
CA THR A 527 -7.33 29.72 -10.45
C THR A 527 -7.08 28.91 -11.71
N ILE A 528 -5.87 28.33 -11.89
CA ILE A 528 -5.50 27.61 -13.10
C ILE A 528 -5.14 26.15 -12.77
N LEU A 529 -4.09 25.94 -11.97
CA LEU A 529 -3.52 24.60 -11.79
C LEU A 529 -4.48 23.67 -11.03
N VAL A 530 -4.96 24.08 -9.86
CA VAL A 530 -5.88 23.25 -9.05
C VAL A 530 -7.21 22.97 -9.78
N PRO A 531 -7.89 23.95 -10.40
CA PRO A 531 -9.13 23.66 -11.12
C PRO A 531 -8.96 22.72 -12.32
N ILE A 532 -7.89 22.85 -13.08
CA ILE A 532 -7.61 21.96 -14.21
C ILE A 532 -7.30 20.54 -13.71
N GLN A 533 -6.54 20.43 -12.62
CA GLN A 533 -6.08 19.15 -12.06
C GLN A 533 -7.03 18.57 -11.00
N ARG A 534 -8.27 19.06 -10.91
CA ARG A 534 -9.24 18.59 -9.89
C ARG A 534 -9.49 17.09 -9.89
N SER A 535 -9.48 16.44 -11.07
CA SER A 535 -9.66 14.99 -11.17
C SER A 535 -8.45 14.22 -10.65
N ALA A 536 -7.24 14.70 -10.95
CA ALA A 536 -6.00 14.12 -10.44
C ALA A 536 -5.86 14.32 -8.92
N LEU A 537 -6.21 15.52 -8.42
CA LEU A 537 -6.25 15.83 -6.99
C LEU A 537 -7.24 14.91 -6.26
N ALA A 538 -8.41 14.69 -6.85
CA ALA A 538 -9.40 13.77 -6.32
C ALA A 538 -8.88 12.33 -6.23
N SER A 539 -8.23 11.84 -7.28
CA SER A 539 -7.62 10.50 -7.26
C SER A 539 -6.50 10.40 -6.24
N ALA A 540 -5.66 11.45 -6.13
CA ALA A 540 -4.57 11.55 -5.15
C ALA A 540 -5.07 11.64 -3.70
N THR A 541 -6.31 12.01 -3.46
CA THR A 541 -6.97 12.04 -2.13
C THR A 541 -7.71 10.74 -1.85
N LEU A 542 -8.38 10.17 -2.86
CA LEU A 542 -9.25 9.01 -2.70
C LEU A 542 -8.47 7.74 -2.33
N LEU A 543 -7.37 7.46 -3.04
CA LEU A 543 -6.57 6.27 -2.75
C LEU A 543 -6.02 6.28 -1.31
N PRO A 544 -5.41 7.37 -0.81
CA PRO A 544 -5.04 7.49 0.60
C PRO A 544 -6.20 7.34 1.57
N PHE A 545 -7.39 7.85 1.24
CA PHE A 545 -8.57 7.68 2.10
C PHE A 545 -8.97 6.21 2.22
N VAL A 546 -9.11 5.50 1.09
CA VAL A 546 -9.49 4.08 1.10
C VAL A 546 -8.41 3.24 1.81
N SER A 547 -7.14 3.49 1.55
CA SER A 547 -6.02 2.81 2.19
C SER A 547 -5.97 3.09 3.70
N GLY A 548 -6.17 4.34 4.12
CA GLY A 548 -6.17 4.74 5.53
C GLY A 548 -7.32 4.12 6.33
N VAL A 549 -8.54 4.01 5.75
CA VAL A 549 -9.68 3.32 6.40
C VAL A 549 -9.38 1.84 6.65
N GLN A 550 -8.58 1.21 5.80
CA GLN A 550 -8.21 -0.20 5.90
C GLN A 550 -6.95 -0.46 6.74
N GLY A 551 -6.13 0.57 6.93
CA GLY A 551 -4.80 0.49 7.54
C GLY A 551 -4.87 -0.01 8.97
N LEU A 552 -4.30 -1.20 9.25
CA LEU A 552 -4.12 -1.75 10.57
C LEU A 552 -2.66 -1.67 11.02
N SER A 553 -1.75 -2.10 10.18
CA SER A 553 -0.32 -2.24 10.51
C SER A 553 0.33 -0.93 10.95
N LEU A 554 -0.10 0.21 10.37
CA LEU A 554 0.41 1.54 10.73
C LEU A 554 -0.08 2.03 12.09
N VAL A 555 -1.31 1.67 12.46
CA VAL A 555 -2.01 2.31 13.59
C VAL A 555 -2.06 1.45 14.85
N ILE A 556 -1.88 0.13 14.72
CA ILE A 556 -2.06 -0.80 15.84
C ILE A 556 -1.14 -0.54 17.04
N ILE A 557 0.06 -0.02 16.78
CA ILE A 557 1.03 0.34 17.84
C ILE A 557 0.81 1.78 18.33
N LEU A 558 0.36 2.67 17.45
CA LEU A 558 0.29 4.11 17.71
C LEU A 558 -1.06 4.56 18.29
N ALA A 559 -2.13 3.83 18.00
CA ALA A 559 -3.46 4.16 18.51
C ALA A 559 -3.55 3.88 20.02
N THR A 560 -4.23 4.78 20.72
CA THR A 560 -4.53 4.69 22.15
C THR A 560 -6.06 4.71 22.33
N PRO A 561 -6.60 4.44 23.52
CA PRO A 561 -8.05 4.49 23.73
C PRO A 561 -8.71 5.80 23.27
N GLY A 562 -8.04 6.95 23.44
CA GLY A 562 -8.56 8.25 22.99
C GLY A 562 -8.49 8.48 21.47
N THR A 563 -7.66 7.73 20.75
CA THR A 563 -7.45 7.83 19.29
C THR A 563 -7.80 6.54 18.58
N GLN A 564 -8.64 5.70 19.20
CA GLN A 564 -9.04 4.40 18.66
C GLN A 564 -9.73 4.56 17.30
N LEU A 565 -9.29 3.75 16.32
CA LEU A 565 -9.88 3.66 15.00
C LEU A 565 -10.73 2.39 14.88
N MET A 566 -11.58 2.30 13.86
CA MET A 566 -12.41 1.11 13.63
C MET A 566 -11.57 -0.18 13.48
N THR A 567 -10.42 -0.10 12.82
CA THR A 567 -9.51 -1.24 12.65
C THR A 567 -8.92 -1.72 13.97
N THR A 568 -8.50 -0.82 14.84
CA THR A 568 -7.97 -1.15 16.17
C THR A 568 -9.08 -1.60 17.14
N LEU A 569 -10.29 -1.04 17.02
CA LEU A 569 -11.45 -1.52 17.77
C LEU A 569 -11.78 -2.98 17.42
N SER A 570 -11.81 -3.31 16.12
CA SER A 570 -12.06 -4.68 15.68
C SER A 570 -11.00 -5.66 16.21
N MET A 571 -9.71 -5.28 16.21
CA MET A 571 -8.64 -6.14 16.76
C MET A 571 -8.78 -6.34 18.26
N ASN A 572 -9.08 -5.31 19.01
CA ASN A 572 -9.33 -5.43 20.45
C ASN A 572 -10.49 -6.41 20.74
N LEU A 573 -11.58 -6.33 19.95
CA LEU A 573 -12.71 -7.25 20.09
C LEU A 573 -12.32 -8.71 19.77
N ILE A 574 -11.41 -8.93 18.81
CA ILE A 574 -10.87 -10.25 18.48
C ILE A 574 -10.03 -10.77 19.66
N ASP A 575 -9.14 -9.96 20.19
CA ASP A 575 -8.24 -10.33 21.29
C ASP A 575 -9.01 -10.70 22.56
N PHE A 576 -10.18 -10.06 22.79
CA PHE A 576 -11.11 -10.41 23.87
C PHE A 576 -12.05 -11.58 23.52
N GLY A 577 -11.95 -12.17 22.33
CA GLY A 577 -12.78 -13.31 21.89
C GLY A 577 -14.18 -12.95 21.40
N TYR A 578 -14.49 -11.66 21.20
CA TYR A 578 -15.80 -11.18 20.74
C TYR A 578 -15.93 -11.21 19.20
N THR A 579 -15.77 -12.37 18.61
CA THR A 579 -15.66 -12.55 17.16
C THR A 579 -16.85 -11.97 16.38
N HIS A 580 -18.09 -12.12 16.89
CA HIS A 580 -19.29 -11.63 16.18
C HIS A 580 -19.36 -10.09 16.17
N ALA A 581 -19.07 -9.45 17.29
CA ALA A 581 -19.00 -7.99 17.39
C ALA A 581 -17.84 -7.46 16.53
N ALA A 582 -16.68 -8.12 16.57
CA ALA A 582 -15.56 -7.79 15.69
C ALA A 582 -15.94 -7.86 14.20
N ASN A 583 -16.62 -8.93 13.78
CA ASN A 583 -17.08 -9.09 12.41
C ASN A 583 -18.09 -7.99 12.01
N ALA A 584 -18.97 -7.55 12.93
CA ALA A 584 -19.90 -6.44 12.67
C ALA A 584 -19.15 -5.11 12.46
N VAL A 585 -18.13 -4.82 13.28
CA VAL A 585 -17.24 -3.66 13.08
C VAL A 585 -16.52 -3.75 11.74
N VAL A 586 -16.03 -4.94 11.35
CA VAL A 586 -15.37 -5.17 10.06
C VAL A 586 -16.31 -4.92 8.88
N VAL A 587 -17.58 -5.34 8.98
CA VAL A 587 -18.59 -5.03 7.95
C VAL A 587 -18.75 -3.52 7.79
N LEU A 588 -18.75 -2.75 8.89
CA LEU A 588 -18.79 -1.28 8.81
C LEU A 588 -17.51 -0.71 8.17
N ILE A 589 -16.32 -1.24 8.47
CA ILE A 589 -15.07 -0.84 7.81
C ILE A 589 -15.17 -1.08 6.30
N CYS A 590 -15.64 -2.26 5.88
CA CYS A 590 -15.84 -2.58 4.48
C CYS A 590 -16.86 -1.62 3.81
N ALA A 591 -17.96 -1.32 4.49
CA ALA A 591 -18.96 -0.36 4.01
C ALA A 591 -18.39 1.06 3.87
N MET A 592 -17.57 1.50 4.83
CA MET A 592 -16.89 2.81 4.78
C MET A 592 -15.89 2.87 3.62
N ALA A 593 -15.08 1.83 3.42
CA ALA A 593 -14.10 1.77 2.34
C ALA A 593 -14.77 1.75 0.96
N LEU A 594 -15.76 0.87 0.76
CA LEU A 594 -16.51 0.77 -0.49
C LEU A 594 -17.39 2.01 -0.74
N GLY A 595 -18.05 2.53 0.30
CA GLY A 595 -18.87 3.74 0.24
C GLY A 595 -18.05 4.98 -0.08
N GLY A 596 -16.87 5.13 0.56
CA GLY A 596 -15.92 6.18 0.26
C GLY A 596 -15.40 6.11 -1.17
N ALA A 597 -15.03 4.92 -1.63
CA ALA A 597 -14.63 4.69 -3.01
C ALA A 597 -15.75 5.04 -4.03
N TRP A 598 -16.97 4.60 -3.76
CA TRP A 598 -18.13 4.91 -4.60
C TRP A 598 -18.47 6.41 -4.61
N ALA A 599 -18.50 7.05 -3.44
CA ALA A 599 -18.77 8.47 -3.34
C ALA A 599 -17.78 9.31 -4.12
N ALA A 600 -16.49 8.96 -4.01
CA ALA A 600 -15.43 9.65 -4.73
C ALA A 600 -15.48 9.40 -6.25
N GLN A 601 -15.81 8.19 -6.72
CA GLN A 601 -16.04 7.95 -8.14
C GLN A 601 -17.19 8.83 -8.69
N ARG A 602 -18.28 8.98 -7.92
CA ARG A 602 -19.41 9.83 -8.33
C ARG A 602 -19.07 11.32 -8.33
N LEU A 603 -18.42 11.81 -7.27
CA LEU A 603 -18.09 13.22 -7.10
C LEU A 603 -17.08 13.70 -8.15
N PHE A 604 -16.10 12.87 -8.47
CA PHE A 604 -14.98 13.28 -9.32
C PHE A 604 -15.04 12.70 -10.74
N ARG A 605 -16.05 11.88 -11.06
CA ARG A 605 -16.18 11.16 -12.34
C ARG A 605 -14.89 10.42 -12.74
N SER A 606 -14.11 9.95 -11.75
CA SER A 606 -12.87 9.24 -11.95
C SER A 606 -13.14 7.73 -11.83
N ASN A 607 -12.52 6.93 -12.72
CA ASN A 607 -12.51 5.47 -12.55
C ASN A 607 -11.33 5.09 -11.65
N LEU A 608 -11.58 4.34 -10.58
CA LEU A 608 -10.52 3.80 -9.71
C LEU A 608 -9.51 2.94 -10.48
N ALA A 609 -9.96 2.28 -11.54
CA ALA A 609 -9.08 1.51 -12.43
C ALA A 609 -8.01 2.37 -13.13
N ASP A 610 -8.27 3.67 -13.34
CA ASP A 610 -7.33 4.60 -13.96
C ASP A 610 -6.27 5.11 -12.97
N GLY A 611 -6.58 5.11 -11.66
CA GLY A 611 -5.67 5.57 -10.60
C GLY A 611 -4.67 4.51 -10.11
N ILE A 612 -4.97 3.23 -10.29
CA ILE A 612 -4.12 2.11 -9.83
C ILE A 612 -3.21 1.59 -10.96
N GLY A 613 -3.47 1.97 -12.20
CA GLY A 613 -2.77 1.52 -13.41
C GLY A 613 -1.99 2.60 -14.16
N GLY A 614 -1.76 3.76 -13.56
CA GLY A 614 -0.99 4.86 -14.12
C GLY A 614 0.54 4.69 -13.96
#